data_e24cf9558403d2b7a4d1302dae26310c
#
_entry.id   e24cf9558403d2b7a4d1302dae26310c
#
_cell.length_a   1.000
_cell.length_b   1.000
_cell.length_c   1.000
_cell.angle_alpha   90.00
_cell.angle_beta   90.00
_cell.angle_gamma   90.00
#
_symmetry.space_group_name_H-M   'P 1'
#
loop_
_entity.id
_entity.type
_entity.pdbx_description
1 polymer ?
#
loop_
_entity_poly.entity_id
_entity_poly.type
_entity_poly.pdbx_seq_one_letter_code
_entity_poly.pdbx_strand_id
1 'polypeptide(L)'
;TMSFTIRDLLFLAHRLPYPPNKGDKIRSWHMLQYLSRHFRVHLGCFIDDDDDWQHAKTVAALCASTRFIELRRGTARWRALQALLSRQAMSVQYYRDARLLQWVDGLVSSGKVRHALAFSGPMAQYIDGSAGRSLHRVIDFVDVDSDKWRQYGDSKPWPLSQLYRREAQLLLQYERHIAQQFTAASFVSPAEAALFRQCAPMARRKTGHVNNGV
;
A
#
# COMPACT_ATOMS: atom_id res chain seq x y z
N THR A 1 -8.74 -10.22 -36.20
CA THR A 1 -7.58 -10.04 -35.31
C THR A 1 -8.06 -9.27 -34.10
N MET A 2 -8.31 -9.94 -32.94
CA MET A 2 -8.62 -9.26 -31.70
C MET A 2 -7.36 -8.50 -31.26
N SER A 3 -7.37 -7.19 -31.41
CA SER A 3 -6.34 -6.33 -30.87
C SER A 3 -6.51 -6.35 -29.33
N PHE A 4 -5.64 -7.07 -28.63
CA PHE A 4 -5.57 -7.00 -27.17
C PHE A 4 -5.02 -5.61 -26.80
N THR A 5 -5.92 -4.69 -26.52
CA THR A 5 -5.50 -3.38 -25.98
C THR A 5 -4.94 -3.63 -24.59
N ILE A 6 -3.62 -3.48 -24.44
CA ILE A 6 -2.95 -3.56 -23.13
C ILE A 6 -3.53 -2.49 -22.24
N ARG A 7 -4.07 -2.88 -21.10
CA ARG A 7 -4.76 -1.98 -20.15
C ARG A 7 -3.74 -1.27 -19.26
N ASP A 8 -4.05 -0.04 -18.92
CA ASP A 8 -3.26 0.71 -17.94
C ASP A 8 -3.64 0.31 -16.51
N LEU A 9 -2.63 0.16 -15.64
CA LEU A 9 -2.77 -0.20 -14.24
C LEU A 9 -1.92 0.72 -13.37
N LEU A 10 -2.53 1.31 -12.34
CA LEU A 10 -1.82 2.04 -11.30
C LEU A 10 -1.31 1.06 -10.24
N PHE A 11 0.00 1.06 -10.00
CA PHE A 11 0.62 0.31 -8.93
C PHE A 11 1.25 1.27 -7.92
N LEU A 12 0.82 1.18 -6.66
CA LEU A 12 1.29 2.01 -5.56
C LEU A 12 2.03 1.15 -4.55
N ALA A 13 3.31 1.42 -4.31
CA ALA A 13 4.12 0.71 -3.35
C ALA A 13 4.71 1.66 -2.31
N HIS A 14 4.79 1.22 -1.04
CA HIS A 14 5.27 2.05 0.06
C HIS A 14 6.79 2.30 0.00
N ARG A 15 7.52 1.52 -0.82
CA ARG A 15 8.95 1.74 -1.12
C ARG A 15 9.31 1.19 -2.50
N LEU A 16 10.46 1.61 -3.00
CA LEU A 16 10.98 1.16 -4.29
C LEU A 16 11.14 -0.37 -4.29
N PRO A 17 10.54 -1.09 -5.28
CA PRO A 17 10.57 -2.56 -5.29
C PRO A 17 11.96 -3.19 -5.46
N TYR A 18 12.90 -2.50 -6.05
CA TYR A 18 14.25 -3.01 -6.35
C TYR A 18 15.33 -2.27 -5.53
N PRO A 19 16.43 -2.91 -5.08
CA PRO A 19 16.74 -4.33 -5.22
C PRO A 19 15.91 -5.22 -4.28
N PRO A 20 15.64 -6.49 -4.65
CA PRO A 20 14.81 -7.41 -3.87
C PRO A 20 15.62 -8.03 -2.70
N ASN A 21 16.06 -7.18 -1.77
CA ASN A 21 16.91 -7.53 -0.63
C ASN A 21 16.17 -7.60 0.71
N LYS A 22 14.87 -7.31 0.72
CA LYS A 22 13.96 -7.40 1.88
C LYS A 22 12.67 -8.07 1.46
N GLY A 23 11.97 -8.74 2.39
CA GLY A 23 10.78 -9.54 2.06
C GLY A 23 9.68 -8.76 1.31
N ASP A 24 9.40 -7.54 1.73
CA ASP A 24 8.44 -6.66 1.08
C ASP A 24 8.91 -6.20 -0.33
N LYS A 25 10.19 -5.92 -0.50
CA LYS A 25 10.77 -5.60 -1.81
C LYS A 25 10.79 -6.80 -2.76
N ILE A 26 11.08 -8.01 -2.27
CA ILE A 26 11.02 -9.25 -3.06
C ILE A 26 9.61 -9.42 -3.63
N ARG A 27 8.59 -9.34 -2.76
CA ARG A 27 7.20 -9.50 -3.16
C ARG A 27 6.76 -8.43 -4.15
N SER A 28 7.00 -7.15 -3.86
CA SER A 28 6.61 -6.05 -4.74
C SER A 28 7.36 -6.04 -6.07
N TRP A 29 8.62 -6.50 -6.09
CA TRP A 29 9.41 -6.64 -7.32
C TRP A 29 8.84 -7.73 -8.25
N HIS A 30 8.60 -8.92 -7.73
CA HIS A 30 7.99 -9.99 -8.53
C HIS A 30 6.59 -9.61 -9.02
N MET A 31 5.83 -8.91 -8.19
CA MET A 31 4.53 -8.39 -8.55
C MET A 31 4.63 -7.38 -9.69
N LEU A 32 5.57 -6.42 -9.62
CA LEU A 32 5.82 -5.45 -10.69
C LEU A 32 6.23 -6.15 -11.99
N GLN A 33 7.16 -7.11 -11.93
CA GLN A 33 7.60 -7.87 -13.10
C GLN A 33 6.44 -8.64 -13.76
N TYR A 34 5.57 -9.25 -12.96
CA TYR A 34 4.39 -9.94 -13.48
C TYR A 34 3.41 -8.95 -14.12
N LEU A 35 3.08 -7.87 -13.43
CA LEU A 35 2.14 -6.86 -13.90
C LEU A 35 2.62 -6.18 -15.19
N SER A 36 3.90 -5.87 -15.31
CA SER A 36 4.47 -5.21 -16.50
C SER A 36 4.39 -6.06 -17.79
N ARG A 37 4.22 -7.38 -17.65
CA ARG A 37 3.98 -8.28 -18.79
C ARG A 37 2.54 -8.25 -19.32
N HIS A 38 1.60 -7.82 -18.48
CA HIS A 38 0.16 -7.89 -18.79
C HIS A 38 -0.51 -6.52 -18.85
N PHE A 39 0.12 -5.49 -18.28
CA PHE A 39 -0.41 -4.14 -18.19
C PHE A 39 0.64 -3.09 -18.52
N ARG A 40 0.19 -1.92 -18.94
CA ARG A 40 1.01 -0.71 -18.92
C ARG A 40 1.00 -0.15 -17.49
N VAL A 41 2.05 -0.44 -16.74
CA VAL A 41 2.10 -0.10 -15.32
C VAL A 41 2.51 1.35 -15.10
N HIS A 42 1.73 2.08 -14.31
CA HIS A 42 2.07 3.40 -13.76
C HIS A 42 2.43 3.21 -12.29
N LEU A 43 3.71 3.35 -11.94
CA LEU A 43 4.21 3.08 -10.59
C LEU A 43 4.39 4.36 -9.80
N GLY A 44 3.71 4.46 -8.64
CA GLY A 44 3.98 5.46 -7.61
C GLY A 44 4.58 4.81 -6.37
N CYS A 45 5.74 5.27 -5.90
CA CYS A 45 6.34 4.74 -4.68
C CYS A 45 7.23 5.75 -3.98
N PHE A 46 7.56 5.44 -2.71
CA PHE A 46 8.54 6.18 -1.95
C PHE A 46 9.93 5.58 -2.08
N ILE A 47 10.94 6.42 -1.91
CA ILE A 47 12.34 6.03 -1.75
C ILE A 47 12.74 6.47 -0.35
N ASP A 48 13.01 5.50 0.53
CA ASP A 48 13.33 5.69 1.95
C ASP A 48 14.81 5.46 2.27
N ASP A 49 15.59 5.10 1.25
CA ASP A 49 17.04 4.88 1.31
C ASP A 49 17.69 5.60 0.12
N ASP A 50 18.67 6.45 0.40
CA ASP A 50 19.33 7.24 -0.64
C ASP A 50 20.05 6.35 -1.68
N ASP A 51 20.52 5.19 -1.26
CA ASP A 51 21.16 4.20 -2.15
C ASP A 51 20.17 3.60 -3.15
N ASP A 52 18.87 3.62 -2.86
CA ASP A 52 17.84 3.10 -3.77
C ASP A 52 17.66 3.98 -5.03
N TRP A 53 18.08 5.25 -5.01
CA TRP A 53 17.97 6.14 -6.18
C TRP A 53 18.75 5.63 -7.40
N GLN A 54 19.88 4.96 -7.20
CA GLN A 54 20.65 4.34 -8.28
C GLN A 54 19.83 3.29 -9.06
N HIS A 55 18.83 2.70 -8.42
CA HIS A 55 17.96 1.65 -8.98
C HIS A 55 16.67 2.19 -9.62
N ALA A 56 16.40 3.48 -9.49
CA ALA A 56 15.17 4.10 -10.02
C ALA A 56 15.01 3.88 -11.53
N LYS A 57 16.09 3.96 -12.30
CA LYS A 57 16.08 3.71 -13.75
C LYS A 57 15.72 2.26 -14.09
N THR A 58 16.23 1.30 -13.35
CA THR A 58 15.93 -0.13 -13.55
C THR A 58 14.43 -0.41 -13.36
N VAL A 59 13.84 0.18 -12.33
CA VAL A 59 12.40 0.05 -12.06
C VAL A 59 11.57 0.78 -13.10
N ALA A 60 11.96 2.00 -13.49
CA ALA A 60 11.26 2.81 -14.47
C ALA A 60 11.21 2.14 -15.86
N ALA A 61 12.21 1.36 -16.22
CA ALA A 61 12.26 0.63 -17.48
C ALA A 61 11.12 -0.39 -17.67
N LEU A 62 10.51 -0.85 -16.57
CA LEU A 62 9.35 -1.77 -16.59
C LEU A 62 8.00 -1.04 -16.63
N CYS A 63 7.99 0.28 -16.53
CA CYS A 63 6.79 1.06 -16.30
C CYS A 63 6.50 2.02 -17.45
N ALA A 64 5.23 2.28 -17.71
CA ALA A 64 4.80 3.30 -18.68
C ALA A 64 5.02 4.73 -18.13
N SER A 65 4.87 4.91 -16.82
CA SER A 65 5.28 6.13 -16.10
C SER A 65 5.58 5.82 -14.64
N THR A 66 6.38 6.69 -14.02
CA THR A 66 6.75 6.52 -12.61
C THR A 66 6.65 7.84 -11.85
N ARG A 67 6.34 7.74 -10.56
CA ARG A 67 6.44 8.83 -9.61
C ARG A 67 7.16 8.34 -8.35
N PHE A 68 8.43 8.69 -8.24
CA PHE A 68 9.25 8.40 -7.06
C PHE A 68 9.27 9.60 -6.13
N ILE A 69 8.99 9.38 -4.86
CA ILE A 69 8.96 10.42 -3.83
C ILE A 69 10.00 10.07 -2.77
N GLU A 70 10.93 10.97 -2.55
CA GLU A 70 11.87 10.85 -1.43
C GLU A 70 11.11 10.88 -0.10
N LEU A 71 11.25 9.82 0.69
CA LEU A 71 10.65 9.72 2.02
C LEU A 71 11.61 10.28 3.07
N ARG A 72 11.53 11.57 3.32
CA ARG A 72 12.30 12.23 4.37
C ARG A 72 11.80 11.79 5.74
N ARG A 73 12.55 10.94 6.42
CA ARG A 73 12.17 10.33 7.71
C ARG A 73 11.78 11.36 8.78
N GLY A 74 12.46 12.51 8.82
CA GLY A 74 12.14 13.61 9.75
C GLY A 74 10.72 14.15 9.54
N THR A 75 10.41 14.60 8.32
CA THR A 75 9.07 15.12 7.98
C THR A 75 7.98 14.07 8.07
N ALA A 76 8.28 12.80 7.71
CA ALA A 76 7.35 11.70 7.83
C ALA A 76 7.01 11.39 9.30
N ARG A 77 8.00 11.42 10.20
CA ARG A 77 7.79 11.28 11.65
C ARG A 77 6.97 12.44 12.24
N TRP A 78 7.21 13.67 11.78
CA TRP A 78 6.39 14.82 12.19
C TRP A 78 4.92 14.66 11.81
N ARG A 79 4.64 14.23 10.58
CA ARG A 79 3.26 13.92 10.15
C ARG A 79 2.63 12.81 11.00
N ALA A 80 3.39 11.75 11.27
CA ALA A 80 2.94 10.67 12.15
C ALA A 80 2.63 11.17 13.57
N LEU A 81 3.45 12.05 14.13
CA LEU A 81 3.19 12.66 15.46
C LEU A 81 1.96 13.58 15.44
N GLN A 82 1.76 14.35 14.39
CA GLN A 82 0.54 15.16 14.24
C GLN A 82 -0.74 14.31 14.22
N ALA A 83 -0.65 13.05 13.77
CA ALA A 83 -1.75 12.10 13.82
C ALA A 83 -2.19 11.77 15.26
N LEU A 84 -1.36 11.99 16.27
CA LEU A 84 -1.74 11.86 17.69
C LEU A 84 -2.84 12.82 18.09
N LEU A 85 -2.88 14.00 17.47
CA LEU A 85 -3.91 15.03 17.71
C LEU A 85 -5.18 14.78 16.88
N SER A 86 -5.19 13.77 16.03
CA SER A 86 -6.31 13.41 15.18
C SER A 86 -6.72 11.94 15.41
N ARG A 87 -7.86 11.55 14.83
CA ARG A 87 -8.30 10.14 14.84
C ARG A 87 -7.75 9.35 13.64
N GLN A 88 -6.50 9.58 13.28
CA GLN A 88 -5.85 8.92 12.15
C GLN A 88 -4.69 8.04 12.62
N ALA A 89 -4.46 6.94 11.92
CA ALA A 89 -3.33 6.06 12.20
C ALA A 89 -2.01 6.74 11.79
N MET A 90 -1.01 6.68 12.67
CA MET A 90 0.32 7.24 12.43
C MET A 90 0.99 6.61 11.21
N SER A 91 0.85 5.30 11.04
CA SER A 91 1.40 4.55 9.90
C SER A 91 0.88 5.06 8.56
N VAL A 92 -0.40 5.44 8.48
CA VAL A 92 -1.00 6.01 7.27
C VAL A 92 -0.46 7.41 7.00
N GLN A 93 -0.39 8.26 8.03
CA GLN A 93 0.11 9.63 7.90
C GLN A 93 1.61 9.70 7.58
N TYR A 94 2.39 8.72 8.03
CA TYR A 94 3.81 8.60 7.72
C TYR A 94 4.08 8.59 6.20
N TYR A 95 3.24 7.89 5.44
CA TYR A 95 3.34 7.76 3.99
C TYR A 95 2.45 8.75 3.22
N ARG A 96 2.03 9.86 3.83
CA ARG A 96 1.21 10.87 3.14
C ARG A 96 2.09 11.89 2.42
N ASP A 97 1.86 12.11 1.11
CA ASP A 97 2.55 13.13 0.33
C ASP A 97 1.63 13.71 -0.75
N ALA A 98 1.51 15.04 -0.78
CA ALA A 98 0.62 15.72 -1.71
C ALA A 98 1.05 15.56 -3.18
N ARG A 99 2.35 15.43 -3.45
CA ARG A 99 2.88 15.27 -4.82
C ARG A 99 2.49 13.93 -5.41
N LEU A 100 2.46 12.86 -4.58
CA LEU A 100 2.00 11.55 -5.02
C LEU A 100 0.48 11.56 -5.24
N LEU A 101 -0.27 12.19 -4.34
CA LEU A 101 -1.73 12.32 -4.47
C LEU A 101 -2.11 13.05 -5.75
N GLN A 102 -1.51 14.20 -6.03
CA GLN A 102 -1.77 14.97 -7.26
C GLN A 102 -1.46 14.17 -8.53
N TRP A 103 -0.37 13.40 -8.53
CA TRP A 103 -0.02 12.56 -9.65
C TRP A 103 -1.04 11.43 -9.88
N VAL A 104 -1.47 10.78 -8.80
CA VAL A 104 -2.51 9.74 -8.86
C VAL A 104 -3.83 10.34 -9.36
N ASP A 105 -4.27 11.46 -8.80
CA ASP A 105 -5.50 12.14 -9.22
C ASP A 105 -5.46 12.53 -10.70
N GLY A 106 -4.32 13.01 -11.19
CA GLY A 106 -4.13 13.32 -12.62
C GLY A 106 -4.25 12.08 -13.52
N LEU A 107 -3.69 10.94 -13.11
CA LEU A 107 -3.82 9.68 -13.85
C LEU A 107 -5.25 9.17 -13.87
N VAL A 108 -5.93 9.18 -12.73
CA VAL A 108 -7.31 8.71 -12.61
C VAL A 108 -8.25 9.62 -13.41
N SER A 109 -8.11 10.94 -13.26
CA SER A 109 -8.93 11.94 -13.97
C SER A 109 -8.76 11.91 -15.48
N SER A 110 -7.60 11.46 -15.97
CA SER A 110 -7.39 11.29 -17.42
C SER A 110 -8.21 10.15 -18.04
N GLY A 111 -8.84 9.31 -17.22
CA GLY A 111 -9.62 8.14 -17.64
C GLY A 111 -8.80 6.98 -18.23
N LYS A 112 -7.47 7.11 -18.29
CA LYS A 112 -6.57 6.07 -18.83
C LYS A 112 -6.52 4.85 -17.91
N VAL A 113 -6.45 5.08 -16.61
CA VAL A 113 -6.33 4.03 -15.59
C VAL A 113 -7.70 3.64 -15.08
N ARG A 114 -8.01 2.35 -15.13
CA ARG A 114 -9.25 1.77 -14.56
C ARG A 114 -9.00 0.72 -13.50
N HIS A 115 -7.75 0.30 -13.32
CA HIS A 115 -7.32 -0.71 -12.36
C HIS A 115 -6.23 -0.13 -11.47
N ALA A 116 -6.31 -0.39 -10.19
CA ALA A 116 -5.31 0.04 -9.24
C ALA A 116 -5.00 -1.06 -8.24
N LEU A 117 -3.71 -1.25 -7.97
CA LEU A 117 -3.19 -2.12 -6.94
C LEU A 117 -2.39 -1.28 -5.94
N ALA A 118 -2.82 -1.27 -4.69
CA ALA A 118 -2.04 -0.72 -3.60
C ALA A 118 -1.29 -1.85 -2.89
N PHE A 119 -0.01 -1.69 -2.69
CA PHE A 119 0.85 -2.60 -1.96
C PHE A 119 1.26 -1.97 -0.62
N SER A 120 0.87 -2.62 0.48
CA SER A 120 0.87 -2.13 1.86
C SER A 120 -0.29 -1.18 2.18
N GLY A 121 -0.90 -1.36 3.36
CA GLY A 121 -2.09 -0.64 3.82
C GLY A 121 -2.05 0.88 3.62
N PRO A 122 -0.97 1.58 4.05
CA PRO A 122 -0.88 3.03 3.92
C PRO A 122 -1.01 3.56 2.49
N MET A 123 -0.70 2.76 1.47
CA MET A 123 -0.77 3.20 0.08
C MET A 123 -2.20 3.30 -0.47
N ALA A 124 -3.15 2.62 0.16
CA ALA A 124 -4.56 2.69 -0.21
C ALA A 124 -5.14 4.11 -0.09
N GLN A 125 -4.59 4.96 0.78
CA GLN A 125 -5.06 6.35 0.98
C GLN A 125 -5.08 7.17 -0.32
N TYR A 126 -4.24 6.84 -1.29
CA TYR A 126 -4.14 7.56 -2.56
C TYR A 126 -5.25 7.25 -3.56
N ILE A 127 -5.97 6.15 -3.34
CA ILE A 127 -7.06 5.69 -4.21
C ILE A 127 -8.37 5.43 -3.46
N ASP A 128 -8.44 5.76 -2.17
CA ASP A 128 -9.65 5.63 -1.35
C ASP A 128 -10.62 6.80 -1.54
N GLY A 129 -10.15 7.94 -2.02
CA GLY A 129 -10.96 9.14 -2.27
C GLY A 129 -11.97 9.00 -3.41
N SER A 130 -12.73 10.08 -3.66
CA SER A 130 -13.80 10.12 -4.67
C SER A 130 -13.31 9.77 -6.08
N ALA A 131 -12.15 10.26 -6.48
CA ALA A 131 -11.54 9.94 -7.77
C ALA A 131 -11.27 8.43 -7.92
N GLY A 132 -10.79 7.78 -6.86
CA GLY A 132 -10.49 6.34 -6.86
C GLY A 132 -11.72 5.43 -6.93
N ARG A 133 -12.93 5.92 -6.63
CA ARG A 133 -14.16 5.09 -6.62
C ARG A 133 -14.52 4.51 -7.98
N SER A 134 -14.09 5.12 -9.06
CA SER A 134 -14.30 4.62 -10.43
C SER A 134 -13.37 3.49 -10.81
N LEU A 135 -12.37 3.18 -9.99
CA LEU A 135 -11.36 2.16 -10.25
C LEU A 135 -11.75 0.79 -9.69
N HIS A 136 -11.33 -0.26 -10.39
CA HIS A 136 -11.20 -1.59 -9.78
C HIS A 136 -9.96 -1.59 -8.88
N ARG A 137 -10.19 -1.52 -7.56
CA ARG A 137 -9.15 -1.35 -6.55
C ARG A 137 -8.87 -2.66 -5.84
N VAL A 138 -7.62 -3.06 -5.84
CA VAL A 138 -7.11 -4.20 -5.07
C VAL A 138 -6.08 -3.70 -4.07
N ILE A 139 -6.11 -4.23 -2.86
CA ILE A 139 -5.11 -4.00 -1.83
C ILE A 139 -4.37 -5.29 -1.52
N ASP A 140 -3.06 -5.25 -1.52
CA ASP A 140 -2.21 -6.26 -0.90
C ASP A 140 -1.68 -5.67 0.42
N PHE A 141 -2.28 -6.09 1.53
CA PHE A 141 -1.88 -5.65 2.86
C PHE A 141 -0.54 -6.24 3.28
N VAL A 142 -0.15 -7.36 2.67
CA VAL A 142 0.99 -8.20 3.05
C VAL A 142 0.68 -8.94 4.36
N ASP A 143 0.62 -8.21 5.47
CA ASP A 143 0.33 -8.70 6.81
C ASP A 143 -0.80 -7.90 7.46
N VAL A 144 -1.35 -8.36 8.59
CA VAL A 144 -2.28 -7.59 9.42
C VAL A 144 -1.47 -6.68 10.34
N ASP A 145 -1.15 -5.48 9.84
CA ASP A 145 -0.29 -4.54 10.57
C ASP A 145 -0.91 -4.08 11.89
N SER A 146 -2.23 -3.92 11.95
CA SER A 146 -2.95 -3.59 13.19
C SER A 146 -2.72 -4.63 14.29
N ASP A 147 -2.60 -5.92 13.94
CA ASP A 147 -2.29 -6.97 14.92
C ASP A 147 -0.84 -6.91 15.41
N LYS A 148 0.11 -6.57 14.54
CA LYS A 148 1.51 -6.32 14.95
C LYS A 148 1.60 -5.19 15.97
N TRP A 149 0.90 -4.07 15.72
CA TRP A 149 0.85 -2.96 16.68
C TRP A 149 0.20 -3.37 18.00
N ARG A 150 -0.84 -4.20 17.96
CA ARG A 150 -1.46 -4.77 19.17
C ARG A 150 -0.46 -5.59 19.98
N GLN A 151 0.27 -6.50 19.34
CA GLN A 151 1.30 -7.32 19.98
C GLN A 151 2.40 -6.45 20.61
N TYR A 152 2.85 -5.39 19.90
CA TYR A 152 3.79 -4.42 20.47
C TYR A 152 3.21 -3.70 21.70
N GLY A 153 1.93 -3.34 21.67
CA GLY A 153 1.25 -2.72 22.80
C GLY A 153 1.19 -3.63 24.03
N ASP A 154 1.07 -4.92 23.82
CA ASP A 154 1.02 -5.90 24.91
C ASP A 154 2.43 -6.18 25.49
N SER A 155 3.50 -5.95 24.73
CA SER A 155 4.88 -6.22 25.13
C SER A 155 5.62 -5.01 25.74
N LYS A 156 5.09 -3.80 25.64
CA LYS A 156 5.77 -2.56 26.08
C LYS A 156 5.16 -1.99 27.38
N PRO A 157 6.00 -1.34 28.21
CA PRO A 157 5.52 -0.66 29.41
C PRO A 157 4.75 0.62 29.06
N TRP A 158 4.00 1.11 30.04
CA TRP A 158 3.39 2.46 29.96
C TRP A 158 4.49 3.52 29.86
N PRO A 159 4.34 4.63 29.07
CA PRO A 159 3.15 5.00 28.27
C PRO A 159 3.13 4.43 26.84
N LEU A 160 4.20 3.77 26.37
CA LEU A 160 4.31 3.28 25.00
C LEU A 160 3.23 2.25 24.65
N SER A 161 2.84 1.40 25.61
CA SER A 161 1.75 0.43 25.43
C SER A 161 0.44 1.10 24.99
N GLN A 162 0.11 2.25 25.56
CA GLN A 162 -1.11 2.98 25.22
C GLN A 162 -1.04 3.57 23.80
N LEU A 163 0.13 4.10 23.43
CA LEU A 163 0.36 4.62 22.08
C LEU A 163 0.20 3.52 21.02
N TYR A 164 0.79 2.34 21.26
CA TYR A 164 0.71 1.23 20.34
C TYR A 164 -0.69 0.61 20.25
N ARG A 165 -1.41 0.52 21.37
CA ARG A 165 -2.82 0.07 21.37
C ARG A 165 -3.72 1.03 20.61
N ARG A 166 -3.51 2.36 20.79
CA ARG A 166 -4.22 3.38 20.00
C ARG A 166 -3.95 3.20 18.50
N GLU A 167 -2.68 3.05 18.11
CA GLU A 167 -2.31 2.83 16.72
C GLU A 167 -2.97 1.57 16.16
N ALA A 168 -2.92 0.45 16.90
CA ALA A 168 -3.56 -0.80 16.52
C ALA A 168 -5.06 -0.63 16.25
N GLN A 169 -5.77 0.10 17.12
CA GLN A 169 -7.21 0.33 16.97
C GLN A 169 -7.53 1.20 15.73
N LEU A 170 -6.80 2.30 15.54
CA LEU A 170 -7.03 3.20 14.41
C LEU A 170 -6.64 2.55 13.09
N LEU A 171 -5.55 1.80 13.07
CA LEU A 171 -5.11 1.08 11.89
C LEU A 171 -6.09 -0.05 11.52
N LEU A 172 -6.62 -0.79 12.50
CA LEU A 172 -7.65 -1.79 12.25
C LEU A 172 -8.93 -1.18 11.67
N GLN A 173 -9.35 -0.02 12.18
CA GLN A 173 -10.50 0.70 11.60
C GLN A 173 -10.24 1.09 10.14
N TYR A 174 -9.05 1.59 9.86
CA TYR A 174 -8.62 1.93 8.50
C TYR A 174 -8.56 0.69 7.59
N GLU A 175 -7.92 -0.39 8.02
CA GLU A 175 -7.82 -1.65 7.25
C GLU A 175 -9.20 -2.23 6.93
N ARG A 176 -10.13 -2.20 7.90
CA ARG A 176 -11.53 -2.60 7.71
C ARG A 176 -12.23 -1.75 6.66
N HIS A 177 -12.08 -0.43 6.75
CA HIS A 177 -12.66 0.50 5.80
C HIS A 177 -12.15 0.21 4.38
N ILE A 178 -10.84 0.12 4.19
CA ILE A 178 -10.21 -0.16 2.89
C ILE A 178 -10.70 -1.49 2.32
N ALA A 179 -10.69 -2.56 3.11
CA ALA A 179 -11.12 -3.88 2.67
C ALA A 179 -12.62 -3.92 2.27
N GLN A 180 -13.46 -3.10 2.90
CA GLN A 180 -14.88 -2.96 2.54
C GLN A 180 -15.05 -2.20 1.21
N GLN A 181 -14.29 -1.12 1.03
CA GLN A 181 -14.42 -0.23 -0.14
C GLN A 181 -13.75 -0.80 -1.40
N PHE A 182 -12.72 -1.62 -1.25
CA PHE A 182 -11.97 -2.18 -2.37
C PHE A 182 -12.62 -3.44 -2.93
N THR A 183 -12.27 -3.77 -4.15
CA THR A 183 -12.79 -4.95 -4.87
C THR A 183 -12.29 -6.25 -4.22
N ALA A 184 -11.00 -6.27 -3.82
CA ALA A 184 -10.38 -7.41 -3.15
C ALA A 184 -9.25 -6.94 -2.22
N ALA A 185 -8.99 -7.74 -1.20
CA ALA A 185 -7.86 -7.61 -0.28
C ALA A 185 -7.08 -8.92 -0.25
N SER A 186 -5.75 -8.85 -0.36
CA SER A 186 -4.87 -10.01 -0.26
C SER A 186 -3.85 -9.88 0.87
N PHE A 187 -3.38 -11.03 1.33
CA PHE A 187 -2.37 -11.16 2.38
C PHE A 187 -1.29 -12.15 1.93
N VAL A 188 -0.16 -12.15 2.62
CA VAL A 188 1.00 -12.97 2.25
C VAL A 188 0.78 -14.46 2.51
N SER A 189 -0.16 -14.82 3.39
CA SER A 189 -0.40 -16.20 3.78
C SER A 189 -1.87 -16.49 4.11
N PRO A 190 -2.28 -17.79 4.10
CA PRO A 190 -3.60 -18.20 4.58
C PRO A 190 -3.85 -17.81 6.03
N ALA A 191 -2.81 -17.82 6.88
CA ALA A 191 -2.92 -17.49 8.30
C ALA A 191 -3.27 -16.01 8.49
N GLU A 192 -2.57 -15.10 7.79
CA GLU A 192 -2.86 -13.65 7.81
C GLU A 192 -4.27 -13.37 7.28
N ALA A 193 -4.66 -13.99 6.17
CA ALA A 193 -6.01 -13.85 5.62
C ALA A 193 -7.09 -14.37 6.60
N ALA A 194 -6.84 -15.47 7.30
CA ALA A 194 -7.76 -16.03 8.30
C ALA A 194 -7.89 -15.09 9.52
N LEU A 195 -6.76 -14.57 10.01
CA LEU A 195 -6.73 -13.57 11.08
C LEU A 195 -7.54 -12.34 10.71
N PHE A 196 -7.30 -11.79 9.53
CA PHE A 196 -8.01 -10.60 9.06
C PHE A 196 -9.52 -10.84 8.90
N ARG A 197 -9.94 -12.01 8.41
CA ARG A 197 -11.36 -12.36 8.30
C ARG A 197 -12.07 -12.41 9.65
N GLN A 198 -11.36 -12.72 10.73
CA GLN A 198 -11.89 -12.63 12.10
C GLN A 198 -12.01 -11.17 12.54
N CYS A 199 -10.99 -10.36 12.25
CA CYS A 199 -10.97 -8.95 12.60
C CYS A 199 -11.94 -8.12 11.76
N ALA A 200 -12.21 -8.49 10.49
CA ALA A 200 -13.02 -7.77 9.52
C ALA A 200 -14.10 -8.67 8.86
N PRO A 201 -15.12 -9.12 9.59
CA PRO A 201 -16.14 -10.05 9.05
C PRO A 201 -16.86 -9.55 7.80
N MET A 202 -17.07 -8.23 7.69
CA MET A 202 -17.75 -7.59 6.55
C MET A 202 -16.96 -7.70 5.25
N ALA A 203 -15.63 -7.82 5.32
CA ALA A 203 -14.75 -7.97 4.17
C ALA A 203 -14.40 -9.45 3.86
N ARG A 204 -14.95 -10.42 4.59
CA ARG A 204 -14.56 -11.83 4.53
C ARG A 204 -14.56 -12.42 3.12
N ARG A 205 -15.58 -12.10 2.32
CA ARG A 205 -15.73 -12.61 0.95
C ARG A 205 -14.72 -12.01 -0.05
N LYS A 206 -14.19 -10.83 0.26
CA LYS A 206 -13.24 -10.10 -0.56
C LYS A 206 -11.79 -10.37 -0.14
N THR A 207 -11.58 -11.08 0.96
CA THR A 207 -10.26 -11.34 1.54
C THR A 207 -9.71 -12.67 1.08
N GLY A 208 -8.54 -12.63 0.44
CA GLY A 208 -7.80 -13.80 -0.02
C GLY A 208 -6.33 -13.75 0.41
N HIS A 209 -5.54 -14.65 -0.14
CA HIS A 209 -4.09 -14.65 0.03
C HIS A 209 -3.39 -14.99 -1.27
N VAL A 210 -2.17 -14.47 -1.41
CA VAL A 210 -1.24 -14.81 -2.47
C VAL A 210 0.10 -15.05 -1.79
N ASN A 211 0.54 -16.31 -1.78
CA ASN A 211 1.81 -16.67 -1.13
C ASN A 211 3.00 -16.00 -1.82
N ASN A 212 4.05 -15.73 -1.05
CA ASN A 212 5.34 -15.44 -1.64
C ASN A 212 5.77 -16.69 -2.41
N GLY A 213 6.02 -16.54 -3.71
CA GLY A 213 6.63 -17.58 -4.50
C GLY A 213 8.05 -17.84 -3.93
N VAL A 214 8.31 -19.04 -3.44
CA VAL A 214 9.63 -19.51 -3.02
C VAL A 214 10.16 -20.39 -4.14
#